data_12d448ed6bde9a594e9063ad19bbde95
#
_entry.id   12d448ed6bde9a594e9063ad19bbde95
#
_cell.length_a   1.000
_cell.length_b   1.000
_cell.length_c   1.000
_cell.angle_alpha   90.00
_cell.angle_beta   90.00
_cell.angle_gamma   90.00
#
_symmetry.space_group_name_H-M   'P 1'
#
loop_
_entity.id
_entity.type
_entity.pdbx_description
1 polymer ?
#
loop_
_entity_poly.entity_id
_entity_poly.type
_entity_poly.pdbx_seq_one_letter_code
_entity_poly.pdbx_strand_id
1 'polypeptide(L)'
;MANLNIPSTRDRTLDAFKGKMVGGGARPNLFECELFFPDDAIPVDSSKDEIADKSRFLVKAAQLPASNIAPILVPFRGRNLKIAGDRTFDPWTITIINDVDFKIRTAFERWMNLINKHEDNSGLTDPTAYQKDLFVRQLGRSNVSGPTPQSDAQLPVLKMYKFHGTFPTNISDIPLSYDSSDTIEEFTVELQVQWIDVQDSQSRTQIGTGS
;
A
#
# COMPACT_ATOMS: atom_id res chain seq x y z
N MET A 1 34.81 -34.50 14.24
CA MET A 1 34.62 -33.80 12.93
C MET A 1 33.14 -33.87 12.58
N ALA A 2 32.47 -32.75 12.58
CA ALA A 2 31.04 -32.69 12.26
C ALA A 2 30.87 -32.99 10.75
N ASN A 3 30.13 -34.04 10.43
CA ASN A 3 29.77 -34.42 9.08
C ASN A 3 28.83 -33.31 8.56
N LEU A 4 29.37 -32.38 7.78
CA LEU A 4 28.60 -31.45 7.00
C LEU A 4 27.85 -32.25 5.93
N ASN A 5 26.60 -32.59 6.22
CA ASN A 5 25.69 -33.18 5.26
C ASN A 5 25.38 -32.12 4.21
N ILE A 6 26.23 -32.04 3.20
CA ILE A 6 26.00 -31.16 2.02
C ILE A 6 24.84 -31.81 1.27
N PRO A 7 23.65 -31.20 1.25
CA PRO A 7 22.54 -31.75 0.47
C PRO A 7 22.98 -31.84 -1.00
N SER A 8 22.84 -33.06 -1.54
CA SER A 8 23.11 -33.37 -2.93
C SER A 8 22.56 -32.34 -3.88
N THR A 9 23.31 -32.00 -4.89
CA THR A 9 23.04 -31.12 -6.01
C THR A 9 21.56 -30.87 -6.23
N ARG A 10 21.08 -29.69 -5.78
CA ARG A 10 19.77 -29.21 -6.19
C ARG A 10 19.76 -29.07 -7.70
N ASP A 11 18.79 -29.72 -8.30
CA ASP A 11 18.58 -29.66 -9.73
C ASP A 11 18.45 -28.19 -10.18
N ARG A 12 19.51 -27.64 -10.79
CA ARG A 12 19.61 -26.25 -11.24
C ARG A 12 19.29 -26.13 -12.71
N THR A 13 18.48 -27.04 -13.22
CA THR A 13 18.06 -27.03 -14.63
C THR A 13 17.01 -25.93 -14.88
N LEU A 14 16.95 -25.47 -16.11
CA LEU A 14 15.94 -24.50 -16.56
C LEU A 14 14.53 -25.04 -16.33
N ASP A 15 14.32 -26.35 -16.45
CA ASP A 15 13.01 -26.98 -16.25
C ASP A 15 12.61 -27.00 -14.78
N ALA A 16 13.54 -27.21 -13.86
CA ALA A 16 13.31 -27.07 -12.44
C ALA A 16 12.96 -25.63 -12.07
N PHE A 17 13.60 -24.64 -12.70
CA PHE A 17 13.25 -23.22 -12.53
C PHE A 17 11.85 -22.91 -13.06
N LYS A 18 11.50 -23.37 -14.27
CA LYS A 18 10.15 -23.20 -14.85
C LYS A 18 9.08 -23.84 -13.94
N GLY A 19 9.36 -25.03 -13.38
CA GLY A 19 8.47 -25.69 -12.43
C GLY A 19 8.23 -24.90 -11.13
N LYS A 20 9.16 -24.04 -10.72
CA LYS A 20 9.00 -23.14 -9.57
C LYS A 20 8.31 -21.80 -9.90
N MET A 21 8.30 -21.44 -11.17
CA MET A 21 7.68 -20.21 -11.68
C MET A 21 6.29 -20.45 -12.27
N VAL A 22 5.55 -21.42 -11.74
CA VAL A 22 4.16 -21.68 -12.14
C VAL A 22 3.33 -20.43 -11.86
N GLY A 23 2.62 -19.92 -12.89
CA GLY A 23 1.88 -18.66 -12.83
C GLY A 23 2.67 -17.42 -13.28
N GLY A 24 3.97 -17.54 -13.59
CA GLY A 24 4.78 -16.48 -14.22
C GLY A 24 5.28 -15.37 -13.31
N GLY A 25 5.14 -15.51 -11.98
CA GLY A 25 5.56 -14.52 -10.98
C GLY A 25 4.60 -13.33 -10.86
N ALA A 26 4.66 -12.65 -9.72
CA ALA A 26 3.89 -11.42 -9.48
C ALA A 26 4.42 -10.27 -10.35
N ARG A 27 3.52 -9.48 -10.91
CA ARG A 27 3.87 -8.35 -11.78
C ARG A 27 3.59 -7.03 -11.05
N PRO A 28 4.53 -6.09 -11.03
CA PRO A 28 4.37 -4.84 -10.30
C PRO A 28 3.29 -3.91 -10.88
N ASN A 29 2.91 -4.10 -12.13
CA ASN A 29 1.86 -3.33 -12.80
C ASN A 29 0.43 -3.84 -12.55
N LEU A 30 0.28 -4.96 -11.84
CA LEU A 30 -1.03 -5.53 -11.49
C LEU A 30 -1.29 -5.28 -10.01
N PHE A 31 -1.84 -4.12 -9.71
CA PHE A 31 -2.21 -3.73 -8.34
C PHE A 31 -3.44 -2.83 -8.34
N GLU A 32 -4.09 -2.74 -7.22
CA GLU A 32 -5.18 -1.81 -6.93
C GLU A 32 -4.92 -1.14 -5.58
N CYS A 33 -5.20 0.16 -5.52
CA CYS A 33 -5.22 0.91 -4.28
C CYS A 33 -6.64 1.38 -3.99
N GLU A 34 -7.13 1.13 -2.80
CA GLU A 34 -8.44 1.57 -2.36
C GLU A 34 -8.28 2.56 -1.21
N LEU A 35 -8.65 3.81 -1.48
CA LEU A 35 -8.48 4.92 -0.57
C LEU A 35 -9.81 5.27 0.09
N PHE A 36 -9.82 5.33 1.41
CA PHE A 36 -10.98 5.75 2.19
C PHE A 36 -10.67 7.06 2.90
N PHE A 37 -11.62 7.97 2.85
CA PHE A 37 -11.50 9.31 3.41
C PHE A 37 -12.45 9.50 4.60
N PRO A 38 -12.15 10.40 5.55
CA PRO A 38 -13.11 10.88 6.53
C PRO A 38 -14.36 11.46 5.85
N ASP A 39 -15.51 11.35 6.50
CA ASP A 39 -16.77 11.80 5.92
C ASP A 39 -16.77 13.27 5.54
N ASP A 40 -16.19 14.10 6.41
CA ASP A 40 -16.09 15.53 6.22
C ASP A 40 -15.05 15.95 5.15
N ALA A 41 -14.15 15.04 4.74
CA ALA A 41 -13.18 15.27 3.70
C ALA A 41 -13.75 15.02 2.29
N ILE A 42 -14.90 14.35 2.19
CA ILE A 42 -15.51 14.03 0.91
C ILE A 42 -16.11 15.29 0.27
N PRO A 43 -15.84 15.57 -1.03
CA PRO A 43 -16.50 16.63 -1.74
C PRO A 43 -18.03 16.44 -1.75
N VAL A 44 -18.78 17.56 -1.68
CA VAL A 44 -20.25 17.54 -1.57
C VAL A 44 -20.92 16.82 -2.75
N ASP A 45 -20.29 16.88 -3.93
CA ASP A 45 -20.78 16.28 -5.17
C ASP A 45 -20.31 14.84 -5.39
N SER A 46 -19.82 14.19 -4.35
CA SER A 46 -19.24 12.83 -4.45
C SER A 46 -19.70 11.93 -3.32
N SER A 47 -19.73 10.64 -3.58
CA SER A 47 -19.93 9.62 -2.54
C SER A 47 -18.60 8.96 -2.16
N LYS A 48 -18.56 8.34 -0.97
CA LYS A 48 -17.38 7.55 -0.51
C LYS A 48 -17.01 6.46 -1.50
N ASP A 49 -18.03 5.75 -1.98
CA ASP A 49 -17.86 4.62 -2.88
C ASP A 49 -17.34 5.07 -4.25
N GLU A 50 -17.78 6.23 -4.73
CA GLU A 50 -17.29 6.81 -5.99
C GLU A 50 -15.80 7.16 -5.91
N ILE A 51 -15.35 7.80 -4.81
CA ILE A 51 -13.94 8.16 -4.65
C ILE A 51 -13.08 6.91 -4.45
N ALA A 52 -13.56 5.94 -3.66
CA ALA A 52 -12.87 4.67 -3.46
C ALA A 52 -12.73 3.90 -4.78
N ASP A 53 -13.77 3.87 -5.60
CA ASP A 53 -13.73 3.22 -6.92
C ASP A 53 -12.79 3.96 -7.88
N LYS A 54 -12.87 5.30 -7.97
CA LYS A 54 -11.94 6.10 -8.76
C LYS A 54 -10.48 5.88 -8.35
N SER A 55 -10.20 5.74 -7.06
CA SER A 55 -8.84 5.54 -6.56
C SER A 55 -8.20 4.24 -7.06
N ARG A 56 -8.99 3.19 -7.29
CA ARG A 56 -8.50 1.92 -7.84
C ARG A 56 -7.89 2.06 -9.23
N PHE A 57 -8.39 3.03 -10.02
CA PHE A 57 -7.93 3.26 -11.38
C PHE A 57 -6.92 4.41 -11.51
N LEU A 58 -7.05 5.45 -10.68
CA LEU A 58 -6.26 6.67 -10.80
C LEU A 58 -4.94 6.62 -10.01
N VAL A 59 -4.76 5.69 -9.08
CA VAL A 59 -3.45 5.49 -8.44
C VAL A 59 -2.50 4.82 -9.42
N LYS A 60 -1.60 5.62 -10.00
CA LYS A 60 -0.60 5.19 -10.98
C LYS A 60 0.54 4.40 -10.37
N ALA A 61 0.99 4.79 -9.20
CA ALA A 61 2.09 4.14 -8.49
C ALA A 61 1.84 4.12 -6.99
N ALA A 62 2.19 3.00 -6.38
CA ALA A 62 2.17 2.82 -4.93
C ALA A 62 3.39 2.01 -4.52
N GLN A 63 4.06 2.44 -3.47
CA GLN A 63 5.16 1.69 -2.89
C GLN A 63 4.61 0.85 -1.73
N LEU A 64 5.03 -0.41 -1.66
CA LEU A 64 4.79 -1.20 -0.46
C LEU A 64 5.82 -0.77 0.58
N PRO A 65 5.40 -0.22 1.74
CA PRO A 65 6.34 0.34 2.69
C PRO A 65 7.23 -0.73 3.29
N ALA A 66 8.49 -0.38 3.50
CA ALA A 66 9.42 -1.19 4.25
C ALA A 66 9.05 -1.17 5.74
N SER A 67 9.27 -2.27 6.42
CA SER A 67 9.22 -2.32 7.88
C SER A 67 10.63 -2.55 8.43
N ASN A 68 11.05 -1.69 9.34
CA ASN A 68 12.39 -1.70 9.88
C ASN A 68 12.37 -2.15 11.35
N ILE A 69 13.33 -2.98 11.74
CA ILE A 69 13.59 -3.32 13.13
C ILE A 69 15.00 -2.86 13.45
N ALA A 70 15.11 -1.81 14.26
CA ALA A 70 16.40 -1.31 14.67
C ALA A 70 17.08 -2.27 15.65
N PRO A 71 18.39 -2.58 15.50
CA PRO A 71 19.11 -3.39 16.46
C PRO A 71 19.46 -2.56 17.71
N ILE A 72 19.22 -3.14 18.89
CA ILE A 72 19.76 -2.63 20.16
C ILE A 72 21.17 -3.18 20.29
N LEU A 73 22.14 -2.30 20.51
CA LEU A 73 23.55 -2.64 20.65
C LEU A 73 23.91 -2.73 22.13
N VAL A 74 24.24 -3.92 22.60
CA VAL A 74 24.72 -4.16 23.96
C VAL A 74 26.24 -4.38 23.92
N PRO A 75 27.05 -3.47 24.46
CA PRO A 75 28.50 -3.60 24.45
C PRO A 75 28.96 -4.69 25.42
N PHE A 76 29.81 -5.59 24.96
CA PHE A 76 30.41 -6.62 25.77
C PHE A 76 31.88 -6.86 25.37
N ARG A 77 32.82 -6.53 26.24
CA ARG A 77 34.27 -6.81 26.10
C ARG A 77 34.85 -6.47 24.71
N GLY A 78 34.57 -5.25 24.20
CA GLY A 78 35.06 -4.79 22.90
C GLY A 78 34.26 -5.27 21.68
N ARG A 79 33.13 -5.96 21.88
CA ARG A 79 32.19 -6.38 20.84
C ARG A 79 30.77 -5.90 21.20
N ASN A 80 29.94 -5.68 20.20
CA ASN A 80 28.54 -5.38 20.40
C ASN A 80 27.69 -6.63 20.10
N LEU A 81 26.90 -7.05 21.08
CA LEU A 81 25.81 -7.98 20.88
C LEU A 81 24.62 -7.21 20.28
N LYS A 82 24.07 -7.70 19.19
CA LYS A 82 22.90 -7.11 18.52
C LYS A 82 21.64 -7.85 18.95
N ILE A 83 20.70 -7.14 19.54
CA ILE A 83 19.38 -7.65 19.95
C ILE A 83 18.35 -6.93 19.10
N ALA A 84 17.23 -7.59 18.73
CA ALA A 84 16.14 -6.97 18.01
C ALA A 84 15.47 -5.90 18.89
N GLY A 85 15.31 -4.70 18.35
CA GLY A 85 14.58 -3.60 18.96
C GLY A 85 13.17 -3.45 18.43
N ASP A 86 12.65 -2.23 18.49
CA ASP A 86 11.29 -1.91 18.08
C ASP A 86 11.15 -1.84 16.56
N ARG A 87 9.94 -2.15 16.09
CA ARG A 87 9.58 -2.04 14.67
C ARG A 87 9.06 -0.65 14.36
N THR A 88 9.54 -0.08 13.27
CA THR A 88 9.06 1.18 12.71
C THR A 88 8.58 0.98 11.28
N PHE A 89 7.61 1.78 10.87
CA PHE A 89 7.07 1.77 9.51
C PHE A 89 7.40 3.10 8.84
N ASP A 90 7.93 3.02 7.63
CA ASP A 90 8.21 4.21 6.83
C ASP A 90 6.90 4.80 6.28
N PRO A 91 6.87 6.10 5.97
CA PRO A 91 5.73 6.72 5.32
C PRO A 91 5.37 6.03 4.01
N TRP A 92 4.08 5.96 3.71
CA TRP A 92 3.60 5.38 2.47
C TRP A 92 3.36 6.46 1.42
N THR A 93 4.02 6.31 0.27
CA THR A 93 3.94 7.27 -0.83
C THR A 93 3.15 6.68 -1.98
N ILE A 94 2.19 7.44 -2.51
CA ILE A 94 1.39 7.10 -3.67
C ILE A 94 1.43 8.23 -4.69
N THR A 95 1.41 7.88 -5.98
CA THR A 95 1.27 8.84 -7.09
C THR A 95 -0.08 8.64 -7.73
N ILE A 96 -0.81 9.72 -7.91
CA ILE A 96 -2.19 9.73 -8.40
C ILE A 96 -2.27 10.58 -9.65
N ILE A 97 -2.95 10.06 -10.68
CA ILE A 97 -3.31 10.82 -11.87
C ILE A 97 -4.46 11.74 -11.48
N ASN A 98 -4.31 13.02 -11.84
CA ASN A 98 -5.36 13.99 -11.57
C ASN A 98 -6.46 13.89 -12.63
N ASP A 99 -7.70 13.80 -12.17
CA ASP A 99 -8.89 13.79 -13.03
C ASP A 99 -9.39 15.23 -13.22
N VAL A 100 -10.11 15.49 -14.28
CA VAL A 100 -10.71 16.80 -14.59
C VAL A 100 -11.60 17.33 -13.45
N ASP A 101 -12.22 16.43 -12.71
CA ASP A 101 -13.08 16.74 -11.55
C ASP A 101 -12.29 17.10 -10.28
N PHE A 102 -10.99 16.84 -10.22
CA PHE A 102 -10.12 17.06 -9.04
C PHE A 102 -10.63 16.41 -7.73
N LYS A 103 -11.54 15.46 -7.81
CA LYS A 103 -12.24 14.92 -6.64
C LYS A 103 -11.30 14.29 -5.61
N ILE A 104 -10.33 13.48 -6.06
CA ILE A 104 -9.39 12.81 -5.14
C ILE A 104 -8.45 13.84 -4.51
N ARG A 105 -7.92 14.78 -5.28
CA ARG A 105 -7.06 15.85 -4.75
C ARG A 105 -7.81 16.71 -3.73
N THR A 106 -9.02 17.14 -4.07
CA THR A 106 -9.89 17.91 -3.16
C THR A 106 -10.17 17.14 -1.86
N ALA A 107 -10.38 15.82 -1.94
CA ALA A 107 -10.57 14.99 -0.76
C ALA A 107 -9.33 15.00 0.15
N PHE A 108 -8.13 14.90 -0.40
CA PHE A 108 -6.89 14.99 0.37
C PHE A 108 -6.67 16.39 0.96
N GLU A 109 -6.91 17.45 0.20
CA GLU A 109 -6.80 18.83 0.68
C GLU A 109 -7.76 19.09 1.84
N ARG A 110 -9.01 18.63 1.73
CA ARG A 110 -9.98 18.70 2.82
C ARG A 110 -9.56 17.87 4.01
N TRP A 111 -9.01 16.66 3.78
CA TRP A 111 -8.52 15.82 4.87
C TRP A 111 -7.42 16.50 5.66
N MET A 112 -6.44 17.09 4.97
CA MET A 112 -5.39 17.87 5.64
C MET A 112 -5.97 19.08 6.40
N ASN A 113 -6.96 19.76 5.82
CA ASN A 113 -7.63 20.89 6.47
C ASN A 113 -8.46 20.48 7.68
N LEU A 114 -9.00 19.25 7.73
CA LEU A 114 -9.67 18.71 8.92
C LEU A 114 -8.67 18.46 10.05
N ILE A 115 -7.45 18.02 9.72
CA ILE A 115 -6.39 17.77 10.71
C ILE A 115 -5.85 19.09 11.25
N ASN A 116 -5.62 20.07 10.36
CA ASN A 116 -5.13 21.40 10.72
C ASN A 116 -5.64 22.43 9.70
N LYS A 117 -6.51 23.31 10.14
CA LYS A 117 -7.07 24.38 9.31
C LYS A 117 -6.02 25.44 9.02
N HIS A 118 -6.03 25.91 7.75
CA HIS A 118 -5.09 26.92 7.29
C HIS A 118 -5.28 28.29 7.98
N GLU A 119 -6.50 28.64 8.41
CA GLU A 119 -6.82 29.96 8.93
C GLU A 119 -6.39 30.17 10.39
N ASP A 120 -6.65 29.19 11.26
CA ASP A 120 -6.53 29.34 12.71
C ASP A 120 -5.73 28.24 13.40
N ASN A 121 -5.19 27.29 12.63
CA ASN A 121 -4.51 26.09 13.14
C ASN A 121 -5.40 25.24 14.08
N SER A 122 -6.70 25.42 14.07
CA SER A 122 -7.62 24.50 14.76
C SER A 122 -7.79 23.23 13.92
N GLY A 123 -8.16 22.13 14.56
CA GLY A 123 -8.39 20.87 13.85
C GLY A 123 -8.91 19.77 14.77
N LEU A 124 -9.07 18.60 14.19
CA LEU A 124 -9.48 17.42 14.93
C LEU A 124 -8.34 16.93 15.82
N THR A 125 -8.57 16.88 17.12
CA THR A 125 -7.59 16.38 18.10
C THR A 125 -7.71 14.87 18.35
N ASP A 126 -8.86 14.28 18.00
CA ASP A 126 -9.07 12.83 18.14
C ASP A 126 -8.51 12.08 16.93
N PRO A 127 -7.45 11.26 17.10
CA PRO A 127 -6.88 10.47 16.02
C PRO A 127 -7.89 9.57 15.29
N THR A 128 -8.88 9.04 16.03
CA THR A 128 -9.88 8.13 15.45
C THR A 128 -10.80 8.82 14.44
N ALA A 129 -10.94 10.13 14.55
CA ALA A 129 -11.79 10.92 13.66
C ALA A 129 -11.12 11.19 12.30
N TYR A 130 -9.79 11.41 12.27
CA TYR A 130 -9.09 11.73 11.04
C TYR A 130 -8.27 10.57 10.44
N GLN A 131 -7.96 9.53 11.21
CA GLN A 131 -7.25 8.36 10.69
C GLN A 131 -8.19 7.43 9.95
N LYS A 132 -7.73 6.86 8.84
CA LYS A 132 -8.47 5.86 8.05
C LYS A 132 -7.59 4.69 7.68
N ASP A 133 -8.22 3.54 7.46
CA ASP A 133 -7.57 2.34 6.96
C ASP A 133 -7.61 2.33 5.44
N LEU A 134 -6.47 2.07 4.81
CA LEU A 134 -6.32 2.03 3.36
C LEU A 134 -5.83 0.65 2.91
N PHE A 135 -6.07 0.30 1.65
CA PHE A 135 -5.74 -1.04 1.14
C PHE A 135 -4.94 -0.98 -0.16
N VAL A 136 -3.99 -1.88 -0.27
CA VAL A 136 -3.31 -2.20 -1.53
C VAL A 136 -3.44 -3.68 -1.81
N ARG A 137 -3.93 -4.03 -2.99
CA ARG A 137 -4.07 -5.40 -3.45
C ARG A 137 -3.11 -5.65 -4.60
N GLN A 138 -2.27 -6.66 -4.46
CA GLN A 138 -1.47 -7.20 -5.54
C GLN A 138 -2.30 -8.22 -6.30
N LEU A 139 -2.45 -8.03 -7.60
CA LEU A 139 -3.29 -8.87 -8.46
C LEU A 139 -2.45 -9.88 -9.24
N GLY A 140 -3.04 -11.01 -9.52
CA GLY A 140 -2.50 -12.02 -10.42
C GLY A 140 -3.01 -11.85 -11.84
N ARG A 141 -2.30 -12.42 -12.82
CA ARG A 141 -2.66 -12.33 -14.23
C ARG A 141 -3.84 -13.22 -14.61
N SER A 142 -4.00 -14.36 -13.95
CA SER A 142 -5.10 -15.33 -14.20
C SER A 142 -5.29 -16.23 -12.99
N ASN A 143 -6.47 -16.83 -12.87
CA ASN A 143 -6.70 -17.92 -11.92
C ASN A 143 -5.83 -19.13 -12.32
N VAL A 144 -4.94 -19.54 -11.43
CA VAL A 144 -4.00 -20.67 -11.63
C VAL A 144 -4.70 -22.03 -11.65
N SER A 145 -6.00 -22.09 -11.39
CA SER A 145 -6.72 -23.34 -11.10
C SER A 145 -7.89 -23.64 -12.05
N GLY A 146 -7.70 -23.52 -13.37
CA GLY A 146 -8.74 -24.02 -14.27
C GLY A 146 -8.53 -23.74 -15.76
N PRO A 147 -9.02 -24.65 -16.63
CA PRO A 147 -8.89 -24.52 -18.09
C PRO A 147 -9.89 -23.52 -18.69
N THR A 148 -10.74 -22.89 -17.91
CA THR A 148 -11.71 -21.90 -18.41
C THR A 148 -11.21 -20.49 -18.12
N PRO A 149 -11.07 -19.62 -19.14
CA PRO A 149 -10.87 -18.20 -18.89
C PRO A 149 -12.14 -17.67 -18.20
N GLN A 150 -11.99 -17.31 -16.92
CA GLN A 150 -13.02 -16.54 -16.25
C GLN A 150 -13.04 -15.13 -16.87
N SER A 151 -14.25 -14.61 -17.07
CA SER A 151 -14.48 -13.27 -17.59
C SER A 151 -13.59 -12.23 -16.89
N ASP A 152 -13.09 -11.27 -17.65
CA ASP A 152 -12.13 -10.22 -17.26
C ASP A 152 -12.50 -9.38 -16.02
N ALA A 153 -13.58 -9.69 -15.34
CA ALA A 153 -14.14 -8.87 -14.29
C ALA A 153 -13.41 -8.92 -12.94
N GLN A 154 -12.64 -9.99 -12.64
CA GLN A 154 -11.93 -10.07 -11.35
C GLN A 154 -10.63 -10.84 -11.48
N LEU A 155 -9.52 -10.09 -11.45
CA LEU A 155 -8.21 -10.67 -11.29
C LEU A 155 -8.05 -11.23 -9.86
N PRO A 156 -7.42 -12.41 -9.69
CA PRO A 156 -7.23 -12.98 -8.36
C PRO A 156 -6.30 -12.11 -7.52
N VAL A 157 -6.73 -11.80 -6.31
CA VAL A 157 -5.88 -11.10 -5.35
C VAL A 157 -4.84 -12.09 -4.82
N LEU A 158 -3.56 -11.82 -5.09
CA LEU A 158 -2.44 -12.63 -4.60
C LEU A 158 -2.10 -12.29 -3.15
N LYS A 159 -2.09 -10.99 -2.85
CA LYS A 159 -1.73 -10.48 -1.54
C LYS A 159 -2.43 -9.16 -1.28
N MET A 160 -2.89 -8.95 -0.06
CA MET A 160 -3.51 -7.72 0.37
C MET A 160 -2.73 -7.13 1.54
N TYR A 161 -2.47 -5.83 1.45
CA TYR A 161 -1.85 -5.03 2.49
C TYR A 161 -2.90 -4.05 3.01
N LYS A 162 -3.13 -4.08 4.31
CA LYS A 162 -3.98 -3.13 5.00
C LYS A 162 -3.12 -2.19 5.83
N PHE A 163 -3.24 -0.92 5.56
CA PHE A 163 -2.56 0.15 6.26
C PHE A 163 -3.50 0.72 7.32
N HIS A 164 -3.13 0.58 8.56
CA HIS A 164 -3.96 1.01 9.68
C HIS A 164 -3.60 2.40 10.16
N GLY A 165 -4.65 3.18 10.48
CA GLY A 165 -4.50 4.48 11.08
C GLY A 165 -3.71 5.47 10.22
N THR A 166 -3.97 5.49 8.91
CA THR A 166 -3.26 6.35 7.97
C THR A 166 -3.82 7.76 7.95
N PHE A 167 -2.96 8.73 7.73
CA PHE A 167 -3.33 10.13 7.49
C PHE A 167 -2.29 10.82 6.60
N PRO A 168 -2.69 11.81 5.77
CA PRO A 168 -1.78 12.51 4.88
C PRO A 168 -0.90 13.49 5.65
N THR A 169 0.39 13.54 5.28
CA THR A 169 1.36 14.49 5.81
C THR A 169 1.88 15.45 4.76
N ASN A 170 1.85 15.04 3.50
CA ASN A 170 2.28 15.89 2.40
C ASN A 170 1.49 15.59 1.13
N ILE A 171 1.13 16.64 0.41
CA ILE A 171 0.60 16.58 -0.96
C ILE A 171 1.55 17.41 -1.82
N SER A 172 2.10 16.80 -2.87
CA SER A 172 3.01 17.52 -3.77
C SER A 172 2.31 18.64 -4.53
N ASP A 173 3.10 19.60 -4.95
CA ASP A 173 2.70 20.58 -5.97
C ASP A 173 2.43 19.91 -7.33
N ILE A 174 1.71 20.62 -8.18
CA ILE A 174 1.51 20.28 -9.59
C ILE A 174 2.11 21.41 -10.41
N PRO A 175 3.18 21.16 -11.18
CA PRO A 175 3.77 22.18 -12.03
C PRO A 175 2.85 22.47 -13.22
N LEU A 176 2.38 23.71 -13.35
CA LEU A 176 1.59 24.16 -14.48
C LEU A 176 2.47 24.95 -15.45
N SER A 177 2.46 24.58 -16.74
CA SER A 177 3.22 25.24 -17.79
C SER A 177 2.46 25.21 -19.12
N TYR A 178 2.45 26.33 -19.83
CA TYR A 178 1.87 26.41 -21.18
C TYR A 178 2.58 25.50 -22.19
N ASP A 179 3.83 25.14 -21.92
CA ASP A 179 4.63 24.29 -22.80
C ASP A 179 4.32 22.80 -22.64
N SER A 180 3.55 22.42 -21.62
CA SER A 180 3.20 21.03 -21.30
C SER A 180 1.86 20.63 -21.91
N SER A 181 1.77 20.53 -23.23
CA SER A 181 0.50 20.26 -23.93
C SER A 181 0.05 18.80 -23.94
N ASP A 182 1.01 17.83 -23.85
CA ASP A 182 0.75 16.40 -24.02
C ASP A 182 1.00 15.58 -22.75
N THR A 183 0.91 16.19 -21.57
CA THR A 183 1.13 15.52 -20.29
C THR A 183 -0.11 15.58 -19.41
N ILE A 184 -0.44 14.47 -18.77
CA ILE A 184 -1.52 14.42 -17.77
C ILE A 184 -0.92 14.82 -16.43
N GLU A 185 -1.64 15.61 -15.66
CA GLU A 185 -1.24 16.03 -14.33
C GLU A 185 -1.19 14.85 -13.36
N GLU A 186 -0.15 14.82 -12.56
CA GLU A 186 0.04 13.83 -11.50
C GLU A 186 0.46 14.54 -10.22
N PHE A 187 0.07 14.01 -9.09
CA PHE A 187 0.52 14.46 -7.79
C PHE A 187 0.84 13.30 -6.89
N THR A 188 1.71 13.55 -5.93
CA THR A 188 2.16 12.54 -4.97
C THR A 188 1.64 12.88 -3.59
N VAL A 189 1.17 11.88 -2.87
CA VAL A 189 0.73 12.00 -1.48
C VAL A 189 1.59 11.12 -0.61
N GLU A 190 2.08 11.69 0.48
CA GLU A 190 2.78 10.97 1.54
C GLU A 190 1.84 10.78 2.73
N LEU A 191 1.71 9.55 3.16
CA LEU A 191 0.81 9.11 4.22
C LEU A 191 1.61 8.48 5.36
N GLN A 192 1.35 8.91 6.59
CA GLN A 192 1.86 8.21 7.77
C GLN A 192 0.99 6.99 8.06
N VAL A 193 1.61 5.94 8.56
CA VAL A 193 0.99 4.64 8.83
C VAL A 193 1.34 4.20 10.25
N GLN A 194 0.34 3.78 11.02
CA GLN A 194 0.59 3.28 12.38
C GLN A 194 1.17 1.87 12.36
N TRP A 195 0.53 0.96 11.62
CA TRP A 195 1.04 -0.39 11.36
C TRP A 195 0.41 -0.97 10.09
N ILE A 196 1.01 -2.06 9.61
CA ILE A 196 0.61 -2.71 8.38
C ILE A 196 0.24 -4.15 8.69
N ASP A 197 -0.93 -4.55 8.24
CA ASP A 197 -1.38 -5.93 8.27
C ASP A 197 -1.27 -6.54 6.86
N VAL A 198 -0.80 -7.79 6.80
CA VAL A 198 -0.55 -8.47 5.53
C VAL A 198 -1.40 -9.74 5.50
N GLN A 199 -2.31 -9.80 4.53
CA GLN A 199 -3.18 -10.96 4.34
C GLN A 199 -2.81 -11.68 3.04
N ASP A 200 -2.49 -12.96 3.16
CA ASP A 200 -2.28 -13.84 2.03
C ASP A 200 -3.62 -14.39 1.53
N SER A 201 -3.76 -14.61 0.22
CA SER A 201 -4.96 -15.16 -0.40
C SER A 201 -5.38 -16.54 0.16
N GLN A 202 -4.45 -17.26 0.77
CA GLN A 202 -4.65 -18.55 1.40
C GLN A 202 -5.17 -18.46 2.85
N SER A 203 -5.07 -17.28 3.48
CA SER A 203 -5.42 -17.10 4.90
C SER A 203 -6.81 -16.51 5.06
N ARG A 204 -7.82 -17.20 4.56
CA ARG A 204 -9.23 -16.95 4.92
C ARG A 204 -9.58 -17.61 6.26
N THR A 205 -8.66 -17.60 7.19
CA THR A 205 -8.97 -17.98 8.56
C THR A 205 -9.45 -16.73 9.27
N GLN A 206 -10.75 -16.59 9.37
CA GLN A 206 -11.37 -15.66 10.32
C GLN A 206 -10.79 -15.99 11.70
N ILE A 207 -10.02 -15.05 12.25
CA ILE A 207 -9.75 -15.08 13.69
C ILE A 207 -11.09 -14.75 14.33
N GLY A 208 -11.64 -15.77 14.98
CA GLY A 208 -12.97 -15.77 15.53
C GLY A 208 -13.19 -14.59 16.47
N THR A 209 -14.36 -14.01 16.35
CA THR A 209 -15.04 -13.26 17.37
C THR A 209 -15.07 -14.10 18.66
N GLY A 210 -14.14 -13.82 19.55
CA GLY A 210 -14.25 -14.25 20.94
C GLY A 210 -15.30 -13.40 21.61
N SER A 211 -16.34 -14.05 22.09
CA SER A 211 -17.41 -13.56 22.96
C SER A 211 -16.90 -12.84 24.21
#